data_ed4308c0a3197f0fc91ec49a14eb6d90
#
_entry.id   ed4308c0a3197f0fc91ec49a14eb6d90
#
_cell.length_a   1.000
_cell.length_b   1.000
_cell.length_c   1.000
_cell.angle_alpha   90.00
_cell.angle_beta   90.00
_cell.angle_gamma   90.00
#
_symmetry.space_group_name_H-M   'P 1'
#
loop_
_entity.id
_entity.type
_entity.pdbx_description
1 polymer ?
#
loop_
_entity_poly.entity_id
_entity_poly.type
_entity_poly.pdbx_seq_one_letter_code
_entity_poly.pdbx_strand_id
1 'polypeptide(L)'
;MSNLKLDVHTADGKTNGTVELPASIFDAEASVALMHQVVTAQLAAKRQGTHATKTRGQVSGGGRKPFRQKGTGRARQGSIRAPHFTGGGTVHGPQPRDYSQRTPKKMIKAA
;
A
#
# COMPACT_ATOMS: atom_id res chain seq x y z
N MET A 1 2.62 -7.77 42.12
CA MET A 1 2.49 -6.88 40.97
C MET A 1 3.17 -5.58 41.33
N SER A 2 4.23 -5.21 40.64
CA SER A 2 4.97 -3.98 40.93
C SER A 2 4.20 -2.80 40.32
N ASN A 3 3.81 -1.83 41.13
CA ASN A 3 3.20 -0.59 40.65
C ASN A 3 4.30 0.27 40.02
N LEU A 4 4.01 0.87 38.85
CA LEU A 4 4.88 1.85 38.24
C LEU A 4 4.75 3.16 39.01
N LYS A 5 5.90 3.73 39.44
CA LYS A 5 5.96 5.05 40.06
C LYS A 5 6.43 6.08 39.07
N LEU A 6 5.67 7.14 38.88
CA LEU A 6 6.02 8.27 38.03
C LEU A 6 6.02 9.57 38.82
N ASP A 7 7.03 10.39 38.59
CA ASP A 7 7.12 11.72 39.17
C ASP A 7 6.16 12.70 38.50
N VAL A 8 5.42 13.43 39.29
CA VAL A 8 4.52 14.49 38.81
C VAL A 8 5.30 15.79 38.70
N HIS A 9 5.31 16.38 37.50
CA HIS A 9 5.96 17.64 37.23
C HIS A 9 4.93 18.77 37.14
N THR A 10 5.26 19.90 37.75
CA THR A 10 4.49 21.16 37.59
C THR A 10 4.84 21.82 36.25
N ALA A 11 4.05 22.79 35.80
CA ALA A 11 4.30 23.56 34.59
C ALA A 11 5.69 24.24 34.58
N ASP A 12 6.26 24.53 35.74
CA ASP A 12 7.60 25.10 35.92
C ASP A 12 8.73 24.04 35.93
N GLY A 13 8.40 22.77 35.65
CA GLY A 13 9.37 21.64 35.58
C GLY A 13 9.84 21.13 36.95
N LYS A 14 9.24 21.58 38.07
CA LYS A 14 9.57 21.08 39.42
C LYS A 14 8.78 19.84 39.75
N THR A 15 9.41 18.87 40.41
CA THR A 15 8.75 17.64 40.87
C THR A 15 7.80 17.91 42.01
N ASN A 16 6.55 17.52 41.89
CA ASN A 16 5.50 17.70 42.90
C ASN A 16 4.87 16.36 43.30
N GLY A 17 5.70 15.50 43.90
CA GLY A 17 5.26 14.18 44.35
C GLY A 17 5.34 13.07 43.32
N THR A 18 4.91 11.85 43.67
CA THR A 18 4.88 10.67 42.86
C THR A 18 3.48 10.08 42.81
N VAL A 19 3.11 9.52 41.65
CA VAL A 19 1.84 8.79 41.45
C VAL A 19 2.14 7.34 41.15
N GLU A 20 1.40 6.42 41.80
CA GLU A 20 1.47 5.00 41.52
C GLU A 20 0.43 4.63 40.46
N LEU A 21 0.91 4.04 39.37
CA LEU A 21 0.06 3.57 38.27
C LEU A 21 -0.10 2.05 38.35
N PRO A 22 -1.32 1.51 38.14
CA PRO A 22 -1.54 0.07 38.16
C PRO A 22 -0.84 -0.58 36.95
N ALA A 23 0.09 -1.51 37.23
CA ALA A 23 0.87 -2.21 36.21
C ALA A 23 0.01 -2.97 35.17
N SER A 24 -1.18 -3.45 35.60
CA SER A 24 -2.11 -4.14 34.69
C SER A 24 -2.58 -3.30 33.49
N ILE A 25 -2.46 -1.97 33.57
CA ILE A 25 -2.87 -1.06 32.51
C ILE A 25 -1.67 -0.38 31.85
N PHE A 26 -0.68 0.04 32.65
CA PHE A 26 0.42 0.86 32.18
C PHE A 26 1.72 0.12 31.90
N ASP A 27 1.82 -1.15 32.31
CA ASP A 27 2.97 -2.03 32.04
C ASP A 27 2.57 -3.14 31.05
N ALA A 28 1.87 -2.76 29.98
CA ALA A 28 1.51 -3.70 28.92
C ALA A 28 2.73 -4.01 28.05
N GLU A 29 2.96 -5.28 27.78
CA GLU A 29 4.03 -5.71 26.88
C GLU A 29 3.76 -5.27 25.45
N ALA A 30 4.62 -4.42 24.90
CA ALA A 30 4.49 -3.89 23.55
C ALA A 30 4.91 -4.93 22.50
N SER A 31 3.99 -5.32 21.62
CA SER A 31 4.29 -6.19 20.48
C SER A 31 4.75 -5.39 19.26
N VAL A 32 6.06 -5.33 19.04
CA VAL A 32 6.66 -4.62 17.90
C VAL A 32 6.16 -5.17 16.56
N ALA A 33 5.97 -6.49 16.45
CA ALA A 33 5.43 -7.11 15.23
C ALA A 33 4.01 -6.65 14.91
N LEU A 34 3.17 -6.53 15.93
CA LEU A 34 1.79 -6.06 15.79
C LEU A 34 1.74 -4.57 15.40
N MET A 35 2.54 -3.74 16.06
CA MET A 35 2.67 -2.32 15.71
C MET A 35 3.16 -2.14 14.28
N HIS A 36 4.18 -2.88 13.85
CA HIS A 36 4.67 -2.85 12.48
C HIS A 36 3.56 -3.17 11.46
N GLN A 37 2.77 -4.20 11.72
CA GLN A 37 1.68 -4.60 10.82
C GLN A 37 0.60 -3.52 10.72
N VAL A 38 0.21 -2.91 11.83
CA VAL A 38 -0.79 -1.84 11.86
C VAL A 38 -0.27 -0.59 11.16
N VAL A 39 0.98 -0.17 11.42
CA VAL A 39 1.60 0.98 10.76
C VAL A 39 1.73 0.75 9.26
N THR A 40 2.13 -0.44 8.83
CA THR A 40 2.23 -0.80 7.41
C THR A 40 0.86 -0.71 6.73
N ALA A 41 -0.20 -1.19 7.39
CA ALA A 41 -1.57 -1.07 6.87
C ALA A 41 -2.02 0.39 6.75
N GLN A 42 -1.71 1.23 7.73
CA GLN A 42 -2.01 2.67 7.70
C GLN A 42 -1.27 3.41 6.58
N LEU A 43 0.02 3.12 6.39
CA LEU A 43 0.83 3.71 5.32
C LEU A 43 0.35 3.25 3.94
N ALA A 44 -0.02 1.97 3.81
CA ALA A 44 -0.60 1.45 2.57
C ALA A 44 -1.94 2.12 2.23
N ALA A 45 -2.81 2.34 3.21
CA ALA A 45 -4.10 3.02 3.00
C ALA A 45 -3.96 4.49 2.55
N LYS A 46 -2.83 5.16 2.84
CA LYS A 46 -2.55 6.52 2.36
C LYS A 46 -2.19 6.59 0.88
N ARG A 47 -1.87 5.46 0.25
CA ARG A 47 -1.49 5.42 -1.17
C ARG A 47 -2.74 5.64 -2.03
N GLN A 48 -2.70 6.61 -2.91
CA GLN A 48 -3.83 6.98 -3.77
C GLN A 48 -4.16 5.93 -4.85
N GLY A 49 -3.17 5.19 -5.34
CA GLY A 49 -3.35 4.09 -6.29
C GLY A 49 -3.91 4.48 -7.67
N THR A 50 -3.74 5.72 -8.10
CA THR A 50 -4.30 6.28 -9.34
C THR A 50 -3.47 6.03 -10.60
N HIS A 51 -2.38 5.26 -10.49
CA HIS A 51 -1.55 4.88 -11.63
C HIS A 51 -2.35 4.01 -12.62
N ALA A 52 -2.23 4.32 -13.90
CA ALA A 52 -2.93 3.59 -14.96
C ALA A 52 -2.09 3.53 -16.24
N THR A 53 -2.19 2.41 -16.95
CA THR A 53 -1.66 2.25 -18.30
C THR A 53 -2.73 1.70 -19.21
N LYS A 54 -2.67 2.06 -20.49
CA LYS A 54 -3.62 1.56 -21.50
C LYS A 54 -3.16 0.21 -22.03
N THR A 55 -4.03 -0.78 -21.97
CA THR A 55 -3.85 -2.06 -22.66
C THR A 55 -4.04 -1.88 -24.18
N ARG A 56 -3.63 -2.88 -24.96
CA ARG A 56 -3.80 -2.83 -26.43
C ARG A 56 -5.24 -2.60 -26.89
N GLY A 57 -6.23 -3.00 -26.12
CA GLY A 57 -7.65 -2.77 -26.43
C GLY A 57 -8.12 -1.35 -26.10
N GLN A 58 -7.43 -0.65 -25.21
CA GLN A 58 -7.75 0.72 -24.79
C GLN A 58 -7.02 1.79 -25.61
N VAL A 59 -5.95 1.41 -26.32
CA VAL A 59 -5.24 2.34 -27.20
C VAL A 59 -6.02 2.51 -28.51
N SER A 60 -6.25 3.76 -28.90
CA SER A 60 -6.96 4.08 -30.13
C SER A 60 -6.21 3.58 -31.38
N GLY A 61 -6.95 3.05 -32.33
CA GLY A 61 -6.42 2.55 -33.61
C GLY A 61 -6.19 1.04 -33.66
N GLY A 62 -5.60 0.55 -34.73
CA GLY A 62 -5.22 -0.85 -34.89
C GLY A 62 -6.34 -1.83 -35.30
N GLY A 63 -7.52 -1.32 -35.71
CA GLY A 63 -8.64 -2.16 -36.15
C GLY A 63 -8.40 -2.95 -37.44
N ARG A 64 -7.43 -2.52 -38.25
CA ARG A 64 -7.05 -3.21 -39.50
C ARG A 64 -5.77 -4.03 -39.29
N LYS A 65 -5.75 -5.26 -39.84
CA LYS A 65 -4.54 -6.07 -39.91
C LYS A 65 -3.49 -5.37 -40.78
N PRO A 66 -2.22 -5.20 -40.33
CA PRO A 66 -1.20 -4.43 -41.08
C PRO A 66 -0.90 -5.00 -42.46
N PHE A 67 -0.87 -6.30 -42.60
CA PHE A 67 -0.61 -7.00 -43.86
C PHE A 67 -1.15 -8.45 -43.83
N ARG A 68 -1.18 -9.11 -44.97
CA ARG A 68 -1.65 -10.50 -45.10
C ARG A 68 -0.83 -11.48 -44.25
N GLN A 69 -1.45 -12.58 -43.85
CA GLN A 69 -0.90 -13.56 -42.91
C GLN A 69 0.38 -14.28 -43.42
N LYS A 70 0.52 -14.49 -44.73
CA LYS A 70 1.64 -15.20 -45.38
C LYS A 70 2.05 -14.45 -46.65
N GLY A 71 3.28 -14.76 -47.16
CA GLY A 71 3.76 -14.23 -48.43
C GLY A 71 4.30 -12.78 -48.38
N THR A 72 4.69 -12.27 -47.20
CA THR A 72 5.30 -10.93 -47.03
C THR A 72 6.77 -10.99 -46.61
N GLY A 73 7.30 -12.17 -46.28
CA GLY A 73 8.65 -12.32 -45.72
C GLY A 73 8.82 -11.71 -44.32
N ARG A 74 7.76 -11.14 -43.74
CA ARG A 74 7.77 -10.47 -42.42
C ARG A 74 7.13 -11.35 -41.34
N ALA A 75 7.47 -11.06 -40.06
CA ALA A 75 6.80 -11.66 -38.93
C ALA A 75 5.29 -11.36 -38.96
N ARG A 76 4.48 -12.35 -38.59
CA ARG A 76 3.01 -12.23 -38.57
C ARG A 76 2.56 -11.17 -37.55
N GLN A 77 1.66 -10.28 -37.96
CA GLN A 77 1.13 -9.21 -37.11
C GLN A 77 -0.41 -9.12 -37.23
N GLY A 78 -1.07 -8.98 -36.07
CA GLY A 78 -2.52 -8.82 -36.03
C GLY A 78 -2.99 -7.35 -35.85
N SER A 79 -2.16 -6.52 -35.19
CA SER A 79 -2.49 -5.14 -34.90
C SER A 79 -1.21 -4.32 -34.70
N ILE A 80 -1.24 -3.06 -35.14
CA ILE A 80 -0.17 -2.08 -34.87
C ILE A 80 -0.19 -1.55 -33.43
N ARG A 81 -1.18 -1.92 -32.62
CA ARG A 81 -1.31 -1.59 -31.21
C ARG A 81 -0.81 -2.71 -30.28
N ALA A 82 -0.19 -3.74 -30.85
CA ALA A 82 0.48 -4.76 -30.07
C ALA A 82 1.65 -4.16 -29.24
N PRO A 83 1.99 -4.72 -28.10
CA PRO A 83 2.94 -4.11 -27.15
C PRO A 83 4.36 -3.87 -27.69
N HIS A 84 4.77 -4.64 -28.69
CA HIS A 84 6.08 -4.50 -29.33
C HIS A 84 6.14 -3.36 -30.38
N PHE A 85 5.01 -2.73 -30.69
CA PHE A 85 4.98 -1.57 -31.58
C PHE A 85 5.08 -0.26 -30.80
N THR A 86 5.78 0.72 -31.34
CA THR A 86 5.77 2.09 -30.82
C THR A 86 4.34 2.65 -30.86
N GLY A 87 3.87 3.15 -29.73
CA GLY A 87 2.47 3.58 -29.56
C GLY A 87 1.47 2.43 -29.40
N GLY A 88 1.94 1.21 -29.16
CA GLY A 88 1.10 0.08 -28.77
C GLY A 88 0.70 0.12 -27.29
N GLY A 89 -0.11 -0.85 -26.87
CA GLY A 89 -0.55 -0.98 -25.47
C GLY A 89 0.51 -1.54 -24.57
N THR A 90 0.34 -1.37 -23.27
CA THR A 90 1.22 -1.92 -22.24
C THR A 90 0.68 -3.29 -21.77
N VAL A 91 1.58 -4.28 -21.62
CA VAL A 91 1.26 -5.60 -21.04
C VAL A 91 1.64 -5.58 -19.56
N HIS A 92 0.76 -6.09 -18.71
CA HIS A 92 0.99 -6.16 -17.25
C HIS A 92 1.36 -4.81 -16.60
N GLY A 93 0.95 -3.71 -17.22
CA GLY A 93 1.18 -2.38 -16.67
C GLY A 93 0.31 -2.11 -15.43
N PRO A 94 0.66 -1.06 -14.66
CA PRO A 94 -0.10 -0.69 -13.47
C PRO A 94 -1.54 -0.31 -13.83
N GLN A 95 -2.47 -0.77 -13.00
CA GLN A 95 -3.88 -0.41 -13.07
C GLN A 95 -4.30 0.26 -11.76
N PRO A 96 -5.30 1.15 -11.76
CA PRO A 96 -5.81 1.73 -10.53
C PRO A 96 -6.25 0.65 -9.56
N ARG A 97 -5.80 0.77 -8.30
CA ARG A 97 -6.16 -0.19 -7.26
C ARG A 97 -6.18 0.45 -5.89
N ASP A 98 -6.97 -0.12 -5.01
CA ASP A 98 -6.92 0.16 -3.59
C ASP A 98 -5.76 -0.62 -2.93
N TYR A 99 -5.00 0.07 -2.09
CA TYR A 99 -3.89 -0.50 -1.31
C TYR A 99 -4.27 -0.72 0.15
N SER A 100 -5.49 -0.45 0.55
CA SER A 100 -5.92 -0.65 1.93
C SER A 100 -5.78 -2.12 2.34
N GLN A 101 -5.33 -2.33 3.58
CA GLN A 101 -5.17 -3.64 4.17
C GLN A 101 -6.17 -3.78 5.32
N ARG A 102 -7.01 -4.80 5.26
CA ARG A 102 -7.97 -5.07 6.33
C ARG A 102 -7.25 -5.52 7.58
N THR A 103 -7.29 -4.70 8.63
CA THR A 103 -6.73 -5.01 9.94
C THR A 103 -7.86 -5.18 10.96
N PRO A 104 -7.93 -6.30 11.68
CA PRO A 104 -8.94 -6.51 12.72
C PRO A 104 -8.89 -5.43 13.81
N LYS A 105 -10.05 -4.96 14.27
CA LYS A 105 -10.13 -3.92 15.31
C LYS A 105 -9.36 -4.28 16.60
N LYS A 106 -9.32 -5.57 16.97
CA LYS A 106 -8.56 -6.04 18.13
C LYS A 106 -7.05 -5.83 17.96
N MET A 107 -6.53 -6.04 16.74
CA MET A 107 -5.10 -5.80 16.45
C MET A 107 -4.77 -4.30 16.54
N ILE A 108 -5.63 -3.44 16.00
CA ILE A 108 -5.43 -1.98 16.07
C ILE A 108 -5.46 -1.46 17.51
N LYS A 109 -6.31 -2.06 18.38
CA LYS A 109 -6.40 -1.66 19.79
C LYS A 109 -5.24 -2.16 20.63
N ALA A 110 -4.61 -3.27 20.21
CA ALA A 110 -3.50 -3.87 20.94
C ALA A 110 -2.13 -3.36 20.48
N ALA A 111 -2.07 -2.63 19.35
CA ALA A 111 -0.89 -1.96 18.82
C ALA A 111 -0.74 -0.54 19.39
#